data_1683f9e817c63582126ce1b91a089d62
#
_entry.id   1683f9e817c63582126ce1b91a089d62
#
_cell.length_a   1.000
_cell.length_b   1.000
_cell.length_c   1.000
_cell.angle_alpha   90.00
_cell.angle_beta   90.00
_cell.angle_gamma   90.00
#
_symmetry.space_group_name_H-M   'P 1'
#
loop_
_entity.id
_entity.type
_entity.pdbx_description
1 polymer ?
#
loop_
_entity_poly.entity_id
_entity_poly.type
_entity_poly.pdbx_seq_one_letter_code
_entity_poly.pdbx_strand_id
1 'polypeptide(L)'
;MTEPVVELEDVCFCRKERQILSDISWRIEPGAHWALLGANGCGKTTLLKILTGYEWPTFGTVRVLGKRFGRCDIGKMRKLIGWVSSAMTQRLPAQDSAIDVVASGLDASIGLYRHFTDEEYEASLNVLRQLGAESVAQQHCITLSQGEMQKVLIARALVSRPQLLILDEPCIGLDPASRQHFLNDLARLAKKGDAPTIILVTHHIEEIDPWIQHVLLLKDGKVLASGCPDDIITCRQMSALFDYPCSVFRQGADFLLRMDG
;
A
#
# COMPACT_ATOMS: atom_id res chain seq x y z
N MET A 1 22.97 -7.52 -11.14
CA MET A 1 21.52 -7.26 -11.26
C MET A 1 20.99 -7.17 -9.84
N THR A 2 20.27 -6.11 -9.49
CA THR A 2 19.64 -5.95 -8.18
C THR A 2 18.51 -6.98 -8.02
N GLU A 3 18.37 -7.60 -6.83
CA GLU A 3 17.27 -8.51 -6.56
C GLU A 3 15.94 -7.76 -6.57
N PRO A 4 14.85 -8.33 -7.14
CA PRO A 4 13.54 -7.70 -7.15
C PRO A 4 12.98 -7.57 -5.72
N VAL A 5 12.22 -6.51 -5.49
CA VAL A 5 11.49 -6.31 -4.22
C VAL A 5 10.32 -7.28 -4.10
N VAL A 6 9.64 -7.57 -5.21
CA VAL A 6 8.57 -8.57 -5.31
C VAL A 6 8.81 -9.42 -6.55
N GLU A 7 8.70 -10.73 -6.40
CA GLU A 7 8.72 -11.68 -7.51
C GLU A 7 7.70 -12.78 -7.21
N LEU A 8 6.64 -12.79 -7.99
CA LEU A 8 5.59 -13.80 -8.00
C LEU A 8 5.66 -14.58 -9.31
N GLU A 9 5.68 -15.90 -9.23
CA GLU A 9 5.68 -16.80 -10.38
C GLU A 9 4.51 -17.77 -10.25
N ASP A 10 3.53 -17.63 -11.13
CA ASP A 10 2.33 -18.47 -11.27
C ASP A 10 1.59 -18.72 -9.95
N VAL A 11 1.44 -17.66 -9.17
CA VAL A 11 0.85 -17.72 -7.83
C VAL A 11 -0.65 -17.94 -7.93
N CYS A 12 -1.12 -19.03 -7.33
CA CYS A 12 -2.52 -19.34 -7.14
C CYS A 12 -2.86 -19.37 -5.65
N PHE A 13 -4.07 -18.94 -5.30
CA PHE A 13 -4.59 -19.02 -3.95
C PHE A 13 -6.02 -19.50 -3.92
N CYS A 14 -6.27 -20.59 -3.20
CA CYS A 14 -7.59 -21.14 -2.95
C CYS A 14 -7.94 -21.01 -1.47
N ARG A 15 -9.16 -20.57 -1.16
CA ARG A 15 -9.72 -20.60 0.18
C ARG A 15 -10.89 -21.57 0.20
N LYS A 16 -10.71 -22.72 0.89
CA LYS A 16 -11.61 -23.86 0.76
C LYS A 16 -11.66 -24.29 -0.71
N GLU A 17 -12.85 -24.38 -1.32
CA GLU A 17 -13.04 -24.78 -2.74
C GLU A 17 -13.04 -23.60 -3.72
N ARG A 18 -12.97 -22.35 -3.22
CA ARG A 18 -13.01 -21.16 -4.09
C ARG A 18 -11.59 -20.69 -4.42
N GLN A 19 -11.28 -20.66 -5.71
CA GLN A 19 -10.08 -20.00 -6.21
C GLN A 19 -10.27 -18.47 -6.14
N ILE A 20 -9.31 -17.78 -5.50
CA ILE A 20 -9.32 -16.33 -5.29
C ILE A 20 -8.27 -15.66 -6.17
N LEU A 21 -7.11 -16.30 -6.35
CA LEU A 21 -6.06 -15.84 -7.25
C LEU A 21 -5.66 -16.99 -8.18
N SER A 22 -5.43 -16.66 -9.45
CA SER A 22 -5.11 -17.63 -10.50
C SER A 22 -3.95 -17.11 -11.34
N ASP A 23 -2.85 -17.86 -11.34
CA ASP A 23 -1.68 -17.65 -12.20
C ASP A 23 -1.13 -16.19 -12.16
N ILE A 24 -0.99 -15.65 -10.96
CA ILE A 24 -0.45 -14.31 -10.78
C ILE A 24 1.08 -14.36 -10.91
N SER A 25 1.59 -13.72 -11.95
CA SER A 25 3.01 -13.44 -12.12
C SER A 25 3.23 -11.94 -12.09
N TRP A 26 4.09 -11.47 -11.17
CA TRP A 26 4.34 -10.04 -10.96
C TRP A 26 5.77 -9.82 -10.46
N ARG A 27 6.48 -8.87 -11.07
CA ARG A 27 7.85 -8.54 -10.72
C ARG A 27 7.97 -7.03 -10.49
N ILE A 28 8.56 -6.66 -9.36
CA ILE A 28 8.80 -5.26 -8.97
C ILE A 28 10.27 -5.08 -8.66
N GLU A 29 10.92 -4.18 -9.37
CA GLU A 29 12.31 -3.81 -9.11
C GLU A 29 12.41 -2.77 -7.99
N PRO A 30 13.55 -2.67 -7.29
CA PRO A 30 13.76 -1.63 -6.27
C PRO A 30 13.54 -0.23 -6.85
N GLY A 31 12.77 0.61 -6.13
CA GLY A 31 12.46 1.98 -6.53
C GLY A 31 11.43 2.11 -7.66
N ALA A 32 10.96 1.03 -8.26
CA ALA A 32 9.85 1.05 -9.20
C ALA A 32 8.53 1.09 -8.42
N HIS A 33 7.86 2.24 -8.42
CA HIS A 33 6.58 2.41 -7.73
C HIS A 33 5.42 1.92 -8.60
N TRP A 34 4.50 1.18 -8.00
CA TRP A 34 3.39 0.53 -8.68
C TRP A 34 2.04 0.96 -8.13
N ALA A 35 1.03 1.00 -9.00
CA ALA A 35 -0.36 0.94 -8.59
C ALA A 35 -0.95 -0.44 -8.86
N LEU A 36 -1.71 -0.96 -7.91
CA LEU A 36 -2.54 -2.16 -8.07
C LEU A 36 -4.00 -1.70 -8.15
N LEU A 37 -4.56 -1.72 -9.35
CA LEU A 37 -5.93 -1.35 -9.64
C LEU A 37 -6.85 -2.57 -9.78
N GLY A 38 -8.08 -2.46 -9.30
CA GLY A 38 -9.09 -3.49 -9.47
C GLY A 38 -10.36 -3.21 -8.69
N ALA A 39 -11.47 -3.74 -9.14
CA ALA A 39 -12.74 -3.63 -8.46
C ALA A 39 -12.72 -4.27 -7.05
N ASN A 40 -13.70 -3.93 -6.22
CA ASN A 40 -13.83 -4.57 -4.91
C ASN A 40 -14.09 -6.07 -5.06
N GLY A 41 -13.41 -6.87 -4.23
CA GLY A 41 -13.55 -8.34 -4.27
C GLY A 41 -12.72 -9.05 -5.34
N CYS A 42 -11.96 -8.36 -6.21
CA CYS A 42 -11.16 -8.98 -7.26
C CYS A 42 -9.90 -9.74 -6.77
N GLY A 43 -9.57 -9.68 -5.46
CA GLY A 43 -8.43 -10.39 -4.89
C GLY A 43 -7.28 -9.53 -4.38
N LYS A 44 -7.33 -8.18 -4.48
CA LYS A 44 -6.26 -7.24 -4.05
C LYS A 44 -5.76 -7.55 -2.63
N THR A 45 -6.65 -7.50 -1.65
CA THR A 45 -6.29 -7.74 -0.23
C THR A 45 -5.71 -9.15 0.00
N THR A 46 -6.16 -10.16 -0.75
CA THR A 46 -5.58 -11.50 -0.68
C THR A 46 -4.15 -11.51 -1.22
N LEU A 47 -3.92 -10.86 -2.35
CA LEU A 47 -2.58 -10.70 -2.93
C LEU A 47 -1.65 -9.98 -1.95
N LEU A 48 -2.11 -8.89 -1.30
CA LEU A 48 -1.33 -8.17 -0.28
C LEU A 48 -1.02 -9.04 0.94
N LYS A 49 -1.97 -9.85 1.40
CA LYS A 49 -1.73 -10.80 2.50
C LYS A 49 -0.68 -11.84 2.14
N ILE A 50 -0.61 -12.27 0.89
CA ILE A 50 0.47 -13.15 0.41
C ILE A 50 1.79 -12.38 0.41
N LEU A 51 1.88 -11.19 -0.18
CA LEU A 51 3.11 -10.38 -0.20
C LEU A 51 3.67 -10.12 1.21
N THR A 52 2.79 -9.93 2.18
CA THR A 52 3.16 -9.66 3.58
C THR A 52 3.30 -10.91 4.43
N GLY A 53 3.11 -12.10 3.85
CA GLY A 53 3.26 -13.39 4.52
C GLY A 53 2.16 -13.71 5.56
N TYR A 54 0.99 -13.06 5.50
CA TYR A 54 -0.18 -13.42 6.32
C TYR A 54 -0.99 -14.58 5.70
N GLU A 55 -0.87 -14.79 4.40
CA GLU A 55 -1.43 -15.93 3.67
C GLU A 55 -0.31 -16.59 2.87
N TRP A 56 -0.48 -17.88 2.60
CA TRP A 56 0.47 -18.67 1.81
C TRP A 56 -0.16 -19.03 0.47
N PRO A 57 0.59 -18.96 -0.63
CA PRO A 57 0.07 -19.40 -1.92
C PRO A 57 -0.26 -20.90 -1.86
N THR A 58 -1.33 -21.29 -2.56
CA THR A 58 -1.65 -22.71 -2.74
C THR A 58 -0.67 -23.34 -3.74
N PHE A 59 -0.31 -22.59 -4.79
CA PHE A 59 0.68 -22.95 -5.80
C PHE A 59 1.49 -21.74 -6.21
N GLY A 60 2.61 -21.97 -6.89
CA GLY A 60 3.50 -20.94 -7.38
C GLY A 60 4.62 -20.58 -6.40
N THR A 61 5.44 -19.64 -6.79
CA THR A 61 6.59 -19.16 -5.99
C THR A 61 6.39 -17.71 -5.60
N VAL A 62 6.69 -17.40 -4.34
CA VAL A 62 6.69 -16.04 -3.80
C VAL A 62 8.07 -15.72 -3.26
N ARG A 63 8.66 -14.64 -3.76
CA ARG A 63 9.85 -14.00 -3.19
C ARG A 63 9.54 -12.53 -2.90
N VAL A 64 9.86 -12.08 -1.71
CA VAL A 64 9.72 -10.67 -1.32
C VAL A 64 11.02 -10.24 -0.66
N LEU A 65 11.59 -9.11 -1.08
CA LEU A 65 12.88 -8.60 -0.61
C LEU A 65 13.99 -9.66 -0.70
N GLY A 66 14.05 -10.41 -1.81
CA GLY A 66 14.98 -11.52 -2.02
C GLY A 66 14.70 -12.77 -1.17
N LYS A 67 13.69 -12.76 -0.30
CA LYS A 67 13.35 -13.87 0.62
C LYS A 67 12.28 -14.77 0.02
N ARG A 68 12.63 -16.03 -0.27
CA ARG A 68 11.68 -17.02 -0.75
C ARG A 68 10.83 -17.56 0.40
N PHE A 69 9.53 -17.54 0.23
CA PHE A 69 8.58 -18.13 1.19
C PHE A 69 8.86 -19.63 1.38
N GLY A 70 8.73 -20.09 2.64
CA GLY A 70 9.08 -21.47 3.02
C GLY A 70 10.58 -21.67 3.32
N ARG A 71 11.45 -20.65 3.05
CA ARG A 71 12.89 -20.74 3.31
C ARG A 71 13.43 -19.50 4.05
N CYS A 72 12.56 -18.70 4.65
CA CYS A 72 12.94 -17.47 5.36
C CYS A 72 12.13 -17.28 6.63
N ASP A 73 12.65 -16.44 7.52
CA ASP A 73 11.94 -15.95 8.70
C ASP A 73 10.98 -14.83 8.29
N ILE A 74 9.68 -15.18 8.20
CA ILE A 74 8.62 -14.24 7.82
C ILE A 74 8.48 -13.08 8.83
N GLY A 75 8.73 -13.32 10.12
CA GLY A 75 8.68 -12.29 11.15
C GLY A 75 9.71 -11.19 10.89
N LYS A 76 10.94 -11.57 10.56
CA LYS A 76 12.01 -10.63 10.19
C LYS A 76 11.71 -9.90 8.88
N MET A 77 11.15 -10.61 7.90
CA MET A 77 10.77 -10.01 6.63
C MET A 77 9.69 -8.94 6.81
N ARG A 78 8.67 -9.20 7.63
CA ARG A 78 7.57 -8.25 7.88
C ARG A 78 8.04 -6.91 8.45
N LYS A 79 9.12 -6.89 9.24
CA LYS A 79 9.71 -5.64 9.76
C LYS A 79 10.27 -4.73 8.65
N LEU A 80 10.56 -5.30 7.48
CA LEU A 80 11.03 -4.57 6.30
C LEU A 80 9.88 -4.16 5.37
N ILE A 81 8.63 -4.45 5.72
CA ILE A 81 7.44 -4.13 4.95
C ILE A 81 6.54 -3.23 5.79
N GLY A 82 6.35 -2.00 5.35
CA GLY A 82 5.29 -1.13 5.86
C GLY A 82 3.98 -1.47 5.17
N TRP A 83 2.95 -1.78 5.93
CA TRP A 83 1.60 -1.99 5.38
C TRP A 83 0.61 -1.12 6.11
N VAL A 84 -0.06 -0.25 5.35
CA VAL A 84 -1.14 0.64 5.80
C VAL A 84 -2.42 0.19 5.12
N SER A 85 -3.46 -0.05 5.90
CA SER A 85 -4.81 -0.34 5.40
C SER A 85 -5.85 0.29 6.32
N SER A 86 -7.00 0.66 5.76
CA SER A 86 -8.12 1.20 6.53
C SER A 86 -8.59 0.28 7.67
N ALA A 87 -8.46 -1.04 7.50
CA ALA A 87 -8.77 -2.01 8.55
C ALA A 87 -7.85 -1.93 9.77
N MET A 88 -6.66 -1.32 9.65
CA MET A 88 -5.76 -1.14 10.79
C MET A 88 -6.27 -0.10 11.77
N THR A 89 -6.93 0.96 11.30
CA THR A 89 -7.51 2.00 12.16
C THR A 89 -8.43 1.43 13.23
N GLN A 90 -9.24 0.43 12.86
CA GLN A 90 -10.18 -0.22 13.78
C GLN A 90 -9.51 -1.07 14.87
N ARG A 91 -8.24 -1.41 14.70
CA ARG A 91 -7.46 -2.23 15.63
C ARG A 91 -6.57 -1.42 16.56
N LEU A 92 -6.38 -0.13 16.27
CA LEU A 92 -5.57 0.74 17.12
C LEU A 92 -6.28 0.99 18.45
N PRO A 93 -5.56 0.98 19.58
CA PRO A 93 -6.13 1.39 20.85
C PRO A 93 -6.52 2.87 20.78
N ALA A 94 -7.79 3.17 21.03
CA ALA A 94 -8.36 4.51 20.86
C ALA A 94 -7.70 5.58 21.77
N GLN A 95 -7.15 5.14 22.91
CA GLN A 95 -6.54 5.97 23.94
C GLN A 95 -5.03 6.16 23.74
N ASP A 96 -4.40 5.42 22.81
CA ASP A 96 -2.98 5.61 22.53
C ASP A 96 -2.79 6.98 21.85
N SER A 97 -1.69 7.64 22.17
CA SER A 97 -1.30 8.87 21.48
C SER A 97 -0.80 8.56 20.06
N ALA A 98 -0.85 9.54 19.16
CA ALA A 98 -0.34 9.37 17.81
C ALA A 98 1.13 8.93 17.80
N ILE A 99 1.97 9.47 18.68
CA ILE A 99 3.38 9.10 18.77
C ILE A 99 3.57 7.66 19.28
N ASP A 100 2.72 7.19 20.20
CA ASP A 100 2.74 5.81 20.68
C ASP A 100 2.39 4.84 19.55
N VAL A 101 1.37 5.18 18.77
CA VAL A 101 1.00 4.40 17.59
C VAL A 101 2.15 4.35 16.59
N VAL A 102 2.84 5.46 16.34
CA VAL A 102 4.02 5.46 15.45
C VAL A 102 5.14 4.60 16.01
N ALA A 103 5.49 4.75 17.29
CA ALA A 103 6.54 3.98 17.95
C ALA A 103 6.28 2.46 17.89
N SER A 104 5.01 2.03 18.00
CA SER A 104 4.62 0.61 17.87
C SER A 104 5.02 -0.01 16.51
N GLY A 105 5.23 0.83 15.50
CA GLY A 105 5.70 0.42 14.17
C GLY A 105 7.12 -0.15 14.17
N LEU A 106 7.97 0.23 15.11
CA LEU A 106 9.34 -0.30 15.26
C LEU A 106 9.34 -1.82 15.52
N ASP A 107 8.32 -2.32 16.22
CA ASP A 107 8.17 -3.73 16.50
C ASP A 107 7.20 -4.46 15.55
N ALA A 108 6.68 -3.75 14.54
CA ALA A 108 5.62 -4.22 13.64
C ALA A 108 4.39 -4.75 14.41
N SER A 109 4.12 -4.21 15.61
CA SER A 109 3.03 -4.59 16.51
C SER A 109 1.89 -3.57 16.46
N ILE A 110 0.69 -3.96 16.90
CA ILE A 110 -0.42 -3.04 17.17
C ILE A 110 -0.52 -2.91 18.70
N GLY A 111 -0.34 -1.68 19.20
CA GLY A 111 -0.23 -1.39 20.63
C GLY A 111 1.20 -1.50 21.18
N LEU A 112 1.38 -1.02 22.40
CA LEU A 112 2.68 -0.95 23.07
C LEU A 112 2.86 -2.20 23.95
N TYR A 113 3.88 -3.00 23.64
CA TYR A 113 4.19 -4.23 24.40
C TYR A 113 5.51 -4.12 25.19
N ARG A 114 6.22 -3.00 25.06
CA ARG A 114 7.42 -2.65 25.81
C ARG A 114 7.52 -1.14 26.01
N HIS A 115 8.41 -0.71 26.85
CA HIS A 115 8.80 0.70 26.93
C HIS A 115 9.73 1.04 25.75
N PHE A 116 9.45 2.14 25.08
CA PHE A 116 10.31 2.69 24.05
C PHE A 116 11.28 3.70 24.67
N THR A 117 12.47 3.82 24.09
CA THR A 117 13.48 4.78 24.54
C THR A 117 13.18 6.19 24.03
N ASP A 118 13.82 7.20 24.62
CA ASP A 118 13.65 8.58 24.17
C ASP A 118 14.12 8.75 22.71
N GLU A 119 15.15 8.02 22.28
CA GLU A 119 15.63 8.02 20.90
C GLU A 119 14.60 7.41 19.93
N GLU A 120 13.88 6.38 20.34
CA GLU A 120 12.80 5.76 19.54
C GLU A 120 11.61 6.70 19.42
N TYR A 121 11.26 7.41 20.47
CA TYR A 121 10.23 8.44 20.42
C TYR A 121 10.65 9.65 19.57
N GLU A 122 11.89 10.09 19.65
CA GLU A 122 12.40 11.16 18.77
C GLU A 122 12.41 10.74 17.30
N ALA A 123 12.80 9.48 17.00
CA ALA A 123 12.69 8.92 15.66
C ALA A 123 11.24 8.93 15.17
N SER A 124 10.28 8.55 16.02
CA SER A 124 8.84 8.56 15.72
C SER A 124 8.33 9.98 15.44
N LEU A 125 8.75 10.95 16.27
CA LEU A 125 8.39 12.35 16.09
C LEU A 125 8.97 12.93 14.79
N ASN A 126 10.20 12.54 14.42
CA ASN A 126 10.83 12.97 13.18
C ASN A 126 10.08 12.46 11.95
N VAL A 127 9.53 11.24 11.98
CA VAL A 127 8.69 10.74 10.88
C VAL A 127 7.36 11.50 10.82
N LEU A 128 6.71 11.77 11.95
CA LEU A 128 5.50 12.61 12.00
C LEU A 128 5.76 14.01 11.42
N ARG A 129 6.90 14.63 11.78
CA ARG A 129 7.33 15.93 11.26
C ARG A 129 7.50 15.93 9.73
N GLN A 130 8.09 14.87 9.17
CA GLN A 130 8.26 14.70 7.72
C GLN A 130 6.93 14.63 6.97
N LEU A 131 5.87 14.15 7.62
CA LEU A 131 4.51 14.05 7.07
C LEU A 131 3.62 15.25 7.46
N GLY A 132 4.17 16.27 8.11
CA GLY A 132 3.41 17.44 8.56
C GLY A 132 2.33 17.09 9.58
N ALA A 133 2.61 16.15 10.49
CA ALA A 133 1.70 15.67 11.54
C ALA A 133 2.31 15.82 12.95
N GLU A 134 3.35 16.62 13.13
CA GLU A 134 3.99 16.82 14.43
C GLU A 134 3.02 17.40 15.48
N SER A 135 2.13 18.30 15.07
CA SER A 135 1.18 18.97 15.97
C SER A 135 0.20 18.00 16.66
N VAL A 136 -0.03 16.81 16.09
CA VAL A 136 -0.94 15.82 16.64
C VAL A 136 -0.22 14.71 17.42
N ALA A 137 1.11 14.77 17.57
CA ALA A 137 1.91 13.69 18.17
C ALA A 137 1.40 13.25 19.54
N GLN A 138 0.98 14.17 20.40
CA GLN A 138 0.48 13.90 21.75
C GLN A 138 -1.04 13.74 21.82
N GLN A 139 -1.77 13.86 20.70
CA GLN A 139 -3.21 13.69 20.69
C GLN A 139 -3.58 12.19 20.67
N HIS A 140 -4.67 11.86 21.35
CA HIS A 140 -5.22 10.50 21.30
C HIS A 140 -5.81 10.19 19.94
N CYS A 141 -5.62 8.97 19.46
CA CYS A 141 -6.07 8.53 18.13
C CYS A 141 -7.56 8.75 17.90
N ILE A 142 -8.38 8.62 18.94
CA ILE A 142 -9.84 8.82 18.84
C ILE A 142 -10.23 10.26 18.48
N THR A 143 -9.35 11.25 18.71
CA THR A 143 -9.64 12.68 18.46
C THR A 143 -9.12 13.17 17.10
N LEU A 144 -8.37 12.32 16.39
CA LEU A 144 -7.78 12.68 15.12
C LEU A 144 -8.82 12.69 14.00
N SER A 145 -8.69 13.66 13.09
CA SER A 145 -9.38 13.60 11.81
C SER A 145 -8.90 12.41 10.97
N GLN A 146 -9.66 11.99 9.96
CA GLN A 146 -9.27 10.89 9.08
C GLN A 146 -7.92 11.16 8.37
N GLY A 147 -7.68 12.41 7.93
CA GLY A 147 -6.43 12.77 7.29
C GLY A 147 -5.22 12.73 8.24
N GLU A 148 -5.38 13.18 9.48
CA GLU A 148 -4.35 13.07 10.51
C GLU A 148 -4.07 11.62 10.88
N MET A 149 -5.12 10.82 11.08
CA MET A 149 -4.99 9.39 11.34
C MET A 149 -4.24 8.68 10.21
N GLN A 150 -4.52 9.03 8.96
CA GLN A 150 -3.83 8.44 7.80
C GLN A 150 -2.33 8.78 7.81
N LYS A 151 -1.96 10.02 8.15
CA LYS A 151 -0.55 10.41 8.33
C LYS A 151 0.13 9.64 9.46
N VAL A 152 -0.56 9.44 10.57
CA VAL A 152 -0.07 8.63 11.71
C VAL A 152 0.17 7.18 11.30
N LEU A 153 -0.74 6.56 10.54
CA LEU A 153 -0.58 5.20 10.04
C LEU A 153 0.61 5.06 9.08
N ILE A 154 0.83 6.06 8.22
CA ILE A 154 2.00 6.07 7.34
C ILE A 154 3.27 6.27 8.16
N ALA A 155 3.28 7.22 9.11
CA ALA A 155 4.43 7.41 10.00
C ALA A 155 4.78 6.11 10.72
N ARG A 156 3.78 5.41 11.24
CA ARG A 156 3.94 4.09 11.85
C ARG A 156 4.56 3.07 10.90
N ALA A 157 4.15 3.05 9.64
CA ALA A 157 4.71 2.14 8.64
C ALA A 157 6.15 2.50 8.25
N LEU A 158 6.51 3.80 8.30
CA LEU A 158 7.81 4.31 7.88
C LEU A 158 8.87 4.30 8.99
N VAL A 159 8.48 4.31 10.27
CA VAL A 159 9.41 4.45 11.41
C VAL A 159 10.43 3.30 11.46
N SER A 160 10.06 2.10 11.01
CA SER A 160 10.95 0.94 10.88
C SER A 160 11.86 0.99 9.65
N ARG A 161 11.80 2.06 8.85
CA ARG A 161 12.55 2.22 7.58
C ARG A 161 12.33 1.03 6.64
N PRO A 162 11.10 0.76 6.22
CA PRO A 162 10.80 -0.38 5.37
C PRO A 162 11.45 -0.26 3.99
N GLN A 163 11.70 -1.38 3.33
CA GLN A 163 12.14 -1.43 1.93
C GLN A 163 10.96 -1.48 0.95
N LEU A 164 9.81 -1.94 1.42
CA LEU A 164 8.55 -1.99 0.68
C LEU A 164 7.45 -1.33 1.52
N LEU A 165 6.72 -0.38 0.94
CA LEU A 165 5.56 0.27 1.54
C LEU A 165 4.31 -0.07 0.73
N ILE A 166 3.34 -0.71 1.37
CA ILE A 166 2.05 -1.07 0.78
C ILE A 166 0.97 -0.18 1.39
N LEU A 167 0.27 0.55 0.54
CA LEU A 167 -0.83 1.44 0.91
C LEU A 167 -2.13 0.88 0.32
N ASP A 168 -2.95 0.25 1.18
CA ASP A 168 -4.18 -0.43 0.77
C ASP A 168 -5.38 0.51 0.94
N GLU A 169 -5.81 1.10 -0.17
CA GLU A 169 -6.92 2.06 -0.26
C GLU A 169 -6.76 3.24 0.70
N PRO A 170 -5.62 3.94 0.66
CA PRO A 170 -5.26 4.92 1.69
C PRO A 170 -6.10 6.20 1.67
N CYS A 171 -6.80 6.48 0.59
CA CYS A 171 -7.61 7.68 0.44
C CYS A 171 -9.09 7.48 0.81
N ILE A 172 -9.48 6.27 1.25
CA ILE A 172 -10.87 6.03 1.66
C ILE A 172 -11.27 6.95 2.81
N GLY A 173 -12.41 7.63 2.63
CA GLY A 173 -12.99 8.51 3.64
C GLY A 173 -12.35 9.90 3.74
N LEU A 174 -11.32 10.20 2.95
CA LEU A 174 -10.78 11.54 2.85
C LEU A 174 -11.66 12.43 1.98
N ASP A 175 -11.87 13.67 2.39
CA ASP A 175 -12.45 14.69 1.53
C ASP A 175 -11.49 15.01 0.36
N PRO A 176 -11.98 15.66 -0.72
CA PRO A 176 -11.15 15.91 -1.91
C PRO A 176 -9.86 16.70 -1.65
N ALA A 177 -9.90 17.68 -0.73
CA ALA A 177 -8.72 18.48 -0.41
C ALA A 177 -7.70 17.66 0.40
N SER A 178 -8.16 16.93 1.41
CA SER A 178 -7.34 16.02 2.22
C SER A 178 -6.71 14.92 1.36
N ARG A 179 -7.47 14.36 0.39
CA ARG A 179 -6.94 13.39 -0.57
C ARG A 179 -5.81 13.98 -1.40
N GLN A 180 -6.00 15.19 -1.95
CA GLN A 180 -4.96 15.83 -2.77
C GLN A 180 -3.69 16.13 -1.96
N HIS A 181 -3.84 16.64 -0.73
CA HIS A 181 -2.70 16.85 0.16
C HIS A 181 -1.96 15.55 0.44
N PHE A 182 -2.69 14.47 0.70
CA PHE A 182 -2.14 13.17 0.95
C PHE A 182 -1.35 12.61 -0.26
N LEU A 183 -1.90 12.68 -1.48
CA LEU A 183 -1.21 12.25 -2.70
C LEU A 183 0.06 13.08 -2.95
N ASN A 184 0.03 14.39 -2.69
CA ASN A 184 1.21 15.25 -2.75
C ASN A 184 2.28 14.86 -1.72
N ASP A 185 1.89 14.46 -0.51
CA ASP A 185 2.82 13.96 0.52
C ASP A 185 3.48 12.64 0.08
N LEU A 186 2.73 11.73 -0.53
CA LEU A 186 3.26 10.49 -1.12
C LEU A 186 4.20 10.77 -2.30
N ALA A 187 3.87 11.71 -3.17
CA ALA A 187 4.73 12.11 -4.28
C ALA A 187 6.07 12.67 -3.78
N ARG A 188 6.05 13.43 -2.69
CA ARG A 188 7.27 13.93 -2.03
C ARG A 188 8.09 12.79 -1.40
N LEU A 189 7.41 11.83 -0.76
CA LEU A 189 8.06 10.66 -0.19
C LEU A 189 8.74 9.82 -1.28
N ALA A 190 8.03 9.50 -2.37
CA ALA A 190 8.50 8.66 -3.47
C ALA A 190 9.75 9.23 -4.17
N LYS A 191 9.93 10.55 -4.17
CA LYS A 191 11.09 11.24 -4.79
C LYS A 191 12.34 11.26 -3.93
N LYS A 192 12.30 10.82 -2.66
CA LYS A 192 13.49 10.76 -1.80
C LYS A 192 14.41 9.63 -2.26
N GLY A 193 15.72 9.85 -2.19
CA GLY A 193 16.71 8.85 -2.62
C GLY A 193 16.74 7.57 -1.78
N ASP A 194 16.20 7.61 -0.56
CA ASP A 194 16.06 6.50 0.39
C ASP A 194 14.60 6.02 0.55
N ALA A 195 13.72 6.41 -0.39
CA ALA A 195 12.32 6.01 -0.34
C ALA A 195 12.16 4.49 -0.47
N PRO A 196 11.22 3.88 0.27
CA PRO A 196 10.82 2.50 0.01
C PRO A 196 10.20 2.37 -1.38
N THR A 197 10.25 1.18 -1.96
CA THR A 197 9.38 0.86 -3.10
C THR A 197 7.94 0.92 -2.64
N ILE A 198 7.08 1.63 -3.38
CA ILE A 198 5.67 1.85 -2.97
C ILE A 198 4.74 1.06 -3.89
N ILE A 199 3.79 0.35 -3.28
CA ILE A 199 2.62 -0.23 -3.95
C ILE A 199 1.40 0.53 -3.44
N LEU A 200 0.79 1.34 -4.30
CA LEU A 200 -0.50 1.98 -4.05
C LEU A 200 -1.62 1.09 -4.56
N VAL A 201 -2.49 0.65 -3.67
CA VAL A 201 -3.66 -0.18 -4.03
C VAL A 201 -4.89 0.68 -3.98
N THR A 202 -5.61 0.74 -5.09
CA THR A 202 -6.79 1.57 -5.20
C THR A 202 -7.77 1.02 -6.25
N HIS A 203 -8.98 1.55 -6.28
CA HIS A 203 -9.94 1.37 -7.37
C HIS A 203 -10.25 2.70 -8.09
N HIS A 204 -9.53 3.78 -7.74
CA HIS A 204 -9.65 5.12 -8.31
C HIS A 204 -8.45 5.43 -9.21
N ILE A 205 -8.68 5.62 -10.51
CA ILE A 205 -7.59 5.98 -11.43
C ILE A 205 -7.08 7.40 -11.20
N GLU A 206 -7.87 8.25 -10.58
CA GLU A 206 -7.55 9.63 -10.20
C GLU A 206 -6.46 9.72 -9.12
N GLU A 207 -6.13 8.60 -8.48
CA GLU A 207 -5.04 8.50 -7.51
C GLU A 207 -3.69 8.12 -8.15
N ILE A 208 -3.68 7.85 -9.47
CA ILE A 208 -2.47 7.51 -10.21
C ILE A 208 -1.73 8.78 -10.60
N ASP A 209 -0.79 9.15 -9.78
CA ASP A 209 0.06 10.33 -9.93
C ASP A 209 1.34 9.99 -10.75
N PRO A 210 2.00 10.94 -11.42
CA PRO A 210 3.20 10.72 -12.26
C PRO A 210 4.39 10.04 -11.58
N TRP A 211 4.47 9.97 -10.25
CA TRP A 211 5.52 9.23 -9.57
C TRP A 211 5.31 7.71 -9.62
N ILE A 212 4.12 7.24 -10.00
CA ILE A 212 3.81 5.82 -10.21
C ILE A 212 4.22 5.45 -11.63
N GLN A 213 5.23 4.61 -11.76
CA GLN A 213 5.78 4.22 -13.06
C GLN A 213 5.04 3.06 -13.72
N HIS A 214 4.36 2.22 -12.91
CA HIS A 214 3.72 1.02 -13.41
C HIS A 214 2.35 0.79 -12.78
N VAL A 215 1.48 0.14 -13.54
CA VAL A 215 0.14 -0.26 -13.08
C VAL A 215 -0.05 -1.75 -13.35
N LEU A 216 -0.64 -2.44 -12.39
CA LEU A 216 -1.18 -3.79 -12.56
C LEU A 216 -2.69 -3.75 -12.38
N LEU A 217 -3.43 -4.22 -13.37
CA LEU A 217 -4.89 -4.39 -13.32
C LEU A 217 -5.20 -5.81 -12.87
N LEU A 218 -5.91 -5.93 -11.74
CA LEU A 218 -6.38 -7.21 -11.20
C LEU A 218 -7.90 -7.33 -11.40
N LYS A 219 -8.33 -8.37 -12.11
CA LYS A 219 -9.75 -8.71 -12.31
C LYS A 219 -9.98 -10.18 -12.03
N ASP A 220 -11.00 -10.50 -11.23
CA ASP A 220 -11.42 -11.88 -10.92
C ASP A 220 -10.26 -12.81 -10.53
N GLY A 221 -9.33 -12.28 -9.74
CA GLY A 221 -8.15 -13.01 -9.28
C GLY A 221 -7.07 -13.24 -10.35
N LYS A 222 -7.12 -12.57 -11.49
CA LYS A 222 -6.15 -12.66 -12.59
C LYS A 222 -5.58 -11.31 -12.95
N VAL A 223 -4.35 -11.31 -13.47
CA VAL A 223 -3.77 -10.11 -14.08
C VAL A 223 -4.46 -9.87 -15.41
N LEU A 224 -5.21 -8.76 -15.52
CA LEU A 224 -5.85 -8.34 -16.76
C LEU A 224 -4.83 -7.68 -17.70
N ALA A 225 -4.01 -6.79 -17.15
CA ALA A 225 -2.94 -6.10 -17.87
C ALA A 225 -1.94 -5.53 -16.87
N SER A 226 -0.70 -5.28 -17.30
CA SER A 226 0.31 -4.56 -16.52
C SER A 226 1.27 -3.81 -17.42
N GLY A 227 1.77 -2.66 -16.97
CA GLY A 227 2.70 -1.84 -17.74
C GLY A 227 2.69 -0.38 -17.31
N CYS A 228 3.12 0.51 -18.21
CA CYS A 228 3.13 1.94 -17.98
C CYS A 228 1.69 2.48 -17.82
N PRO A 229 1.43 3.44 -16.92
CA PRO A 229 0.07 3.98 -16.73
C PRO A 229 -0.58 4.43 -18.04
N ASP A 230 0.15 5.13 -18.91
CA ASP A 230 -0.37 5.64 -20.18
C ASP A 230 -0.84 4.54 -21.16
N ASP A 231 -0.19 3.38 -21.12
CA ASP A 231 -0.53 2.25 -21.98
C ASP A 231 -1.67 1.40 -21.40
N ILE A 232 -1.79 1.39 -20.07
CA ILE A 232 -2.71 0.50 -19.34
C ILE A 232 -4.02 1.19 -18.99
N ILE A 233 -4.02 2.49 -18.61
CA ILE A 233 -5.23 3.21 -18.23
C ILE A 233 -5.91 3.75 -19.49
N THR A 234 -6.62 2.88 -20.18
CA THR A 234 -7.36 3.19 -21.42
C THR A 234 -8.86 2.91 -21.25
N CYS A 235 -9.69 3.53 -22.09
CA CYS A 235 -11.14 3.27 -22.10
C CYS A 235 -11.43 1.76 -22.19
N ARG A 236 -10.74 1.05 -23.07
CA ARG A 236 -10.90 -0.40 -23.26
C ARG A 236 -10.58 -1.19 -21.99
N GLN A 237 -9.43 -0.92 -21.37
CA GLN A 237 -8.99 -1.66 -20.18
C GLN A 237 -9.86 -1.32 -18.96
N MET A 238 -10.23 -0.05 -18.79
CA MET A 238 -11.10 0.35 -17.68
C MET A 238 -12.49 -0.22 -17.83
N SER A 239 -13.07 -0.21 -19.05
CA SER A 239 -14.37 -0.86 -19.29
C SER A 239 -14.32 -2.37 -19.03
N ALA A 240 -13.21 -3.02 -19.41
CA ALA A 240 -13.00 -4.44 -19.11
C ALA A 240 -12.81 -4.70 -17.61
N LEU A 241 -12.10 -3.81 -16.89
CA LEU A 241 -11.82 -3.94 -15.46
C LEU A 241 -13.09 -3.83 -14.62
N PHE A 242 -13.95 -2.86 -14.95
CA PHE A 242 -15.15 -2.54 -14.15
C PHE A 242 -16.43 -3.20 -14.67
N ASP A 243 -16.37 -3.95 -15.79
CA ASP A 243 -17.54 -4.55 -16.47
C ASP A 243 -18.62 -3.50 -16.81
N TYR A 244 -18.18 -2.29 -17.14
CA TYR A 244 -19.07 -1.18 -17.46
C TYR A 244 -18.41 -0.25 -18.50
N PRO A 245 -19.13 0.27 -19.49
CA PRO A 245 -18.56 1.22 -20.45
C PRO A 245 -18.00 2.45 -19.73
N CYS A 246 -16.74 2.77 -20.00
CA CYS A 246 -16.04 3.89 -19.36
C CYS A 246 -15.25 4.67 -20.40
N SER A 247 -15.23 5.98 -20.21
CA SER A 247 -14.32 6.90 -20.92
C SER A 247 -13.23 7.37 -19.97
N VAL A 248 -11.98 7.34 -20.43
CA VAL A 248 -10.82 7.85 -19.71
C VAL A 248 -10.38 9.15 -20.38
N PHE A 249 -10.20 10.17 -19.58
CA PHE A 249 -9.74 11.49 -20.02
C PHE A 249 -8.41 11.82 -19.32
N ARG A 250 -7.63 12.70 -19.95
CA ARG A 250 -6.43 13.29 -19.35
C ARG A 250 -6.66 14.77 -19.11
N GLN A 251 -6.35 15.22 -17.89
CA GLN A 251 -6.28 16.64 -17.54
C GLN A 251 -4.87 16.93 -17.00
N GLY A 252 -3.97 17.41 -17.84
CA GLY A 252 -2.56 17.50 -17.50
C GLY A 252 -1.95 16.10 -17.29
N ALA A 253 -1.44 15.86 -16.09
CA ALA A 253 -0.88 14.56 -15.70
C ALA A 253 -1.94 13.59 -15.14
N ASP A 254 -3.13 14.09 -14.77
CA ASP A 254 -4.15 13.33 -14.04
C ASP A 254 -5.02 12.51 -15.00
N PHE A 255 -5.38 11.31 -14.57
CA PHE A 255 -6.41 10.50 -15.20
C PHE A 255 -7.78 10.80 -14.59
N LEU A 256 -8.81 10.84 -15.42
CA LEU A 256 -10.20 11.00 -15.02
C LEU A 256 -11.04 9.90 -15.64
N LEU A 257 -11.89 9.26 -14.83
CA LEU A 257 -12.82 8.21 -15.27
C LEU A 257 -14.23 8.76 -15.30
N ARG A 258 -14.92 8.51 -16.41
CA ARG A 258 -16.37 8.71 -16.51
C ARG A 258 -17.02 7.41 -16.89
N MET A 259 -18.05 7.02 -16.16
CA MET A 259 -18.96 5.92 -16.53
C MET A 259 -19.91 6.42 -17.60
N ASP A 260 -19.97 5.70 -18.72
CA ASP A 260 -20.80 6.05 -19.88
C ASP A 260 -22.11 5.23 -19.77
N GLY A 261 -23.16 5.84 -19.23
CA GLY A 261 -24.47 5.23 -19.02
C GLY A 261 -25.59 6.01 -19.68
#